data_ee7015b378fc94f38dbc92a1dc4ddb07
#
_entry.id   ee7015b378fc94f38dbc92a1dc4ddb07
#
_cell.length_a   1.000
_cell.length_b   1.000
_cell.length_c   1.000
_cell.angle_alpha   90.00
_cell.angle_beta   90.00
_cell.angle_gamma   90.00
#
_symmetry.space_group_name_H-M   'P 1'
#
loop_
_entity.id
_entity.type
_entity.pdbx_description
1 polymer ?
#
loop_
_entity_poly.entity_id
_entity_poly.type
_entity_poly.pdbx_seq_one_letter_code
_entity_poly.pdbx_strand_id
1 'polypeptide(L)'
;MSLTSQQYASLSKDVYDRPEQFGANSSPVDIGGISYRRLEYVDSASGYQGIIYQRVDTNEIIVAHRGTEFERQPKQDGAYADGGMLAARHNRQVDDALELTQHALAYAQKMGKDGAPPEVTVTGHSLGGDLAQVTAHHYGLKGETFNAYGAVSLDRRIPEGGTDVINHVMAGDAVSAASKHYGQVKVYASSQEIALLKQAGYENTPSVLDARNPAVAIPLGDSHRIHNFLPVDGNGKPDRSVLEDPKSQQLAQQYAPMIDKYRDDVALLRSGLTLASRSAQSMNLTDAINHLRGTLAPGAGAAEMAADRGKETQQRMEREDKPVYVAPGWKLPLGNTPERCVDLDAAAISNDPLYRSIHSKLPQGTADAVAMHATVEAKRAGIVNVDQLRSVTVQDGNAWIVGNTPGFRTKVDLAADVPPLQESQQQLRALDAQRAQPEMTTPTPTRVM
;
A
#
# COMPACT_ATOMS: atom_id res chain seq x y z
N MET A 1 -13.70 29.01 3.60
CA MET A 1 -12.78 29.06 2.44
C MET A 1 -12.21 27.66 2.29
N SER A 2 -12.24 27.07 1.09
CA SER A 2 -11.60 25.78 0.80
C SER A 2 -10.09 25.84 1.00
N LEU A 3 -9.46 24.71 1.26
CA LEU A 3 -8.00 24.60 1.36
C LEU A 3 -7.33 25.00 0.03
N THR A 4 -6.19 25.66 0.14
CA THR A 4 -5.33 25.96 -1.02
C THR A 4 -4.35 24.80 -1.27
N SER A 5 -3.81 24.69 -2.48
CA SER A 5 -2.77 23.69 -2.82
C SER A 5 -1.56 23.78 -1.88
N GLN A 6 -1.19 25.01 -1.43
CA GLN A 6 -0.11 25.20 -0.48
C GLN A 6 -0.40 24.56 0.89
N GLN A 7 -1.65 24.60 1.34
CA GLN A 7 -2.07 24.00 2.60
C GLN A 7 -2.05 22.47 2.52
N TYR A 8 -2.51 21.89 1.40
CA TYR A 8 -2.39 20.46 1.15
C TYR A 8 -0.91 20.01 1.12
N ALA A 9 -0.02 20.79 0.49
CA ALA A 9 1.42 20.50 0.49
C ALA A 9 2.00 20.51 1.92
N SER A 10 1.60 21.48 2.75
CA SER A 10 2.03 21.58 4.14
C SER A 10 1.61 20.38 4.96
N LEU A 11 0.36 19.90 4.80
CA LEU A 11 -0.14 18.69 5.46
C LEU A 11 0.57 17.41 4.94
N SER A 12 0.85 17.35 3.63
CA SER A 12 1.63 16.26 3.03
C SER A 12 3.08 16.22 3.52
N LYS A 13 3.62 17.32 4.01
CA LYS A 13 4.92 17.37 4.70
C LYS A 13 4.81 17.00 6.17
N ASP A 14 3.81 17.52 6.87
CA ASP A 14 3.64 17.29 8.32
C ASP A 14 3.44 15.81 8.67
N VAL A 15 2.80 15.03 7.81
CA VAL A 15 2.56 13.59 8.02
C VAL A 15 3.86 12.76 8.10
N TYR A 16 5.01 13.31 7.66
CA TYR A 16 6.32 12.63 7.83
C TYR A 16 6.86 12.73 9.26
N ASP A 17 6.37 13.68 10.02
CA ASP A 17 6.78 13.88 11.41
C ASP A 17 5.79 13.15 12.33
N ARG A 18 6.31 12.25 13.18
CA ARG A 18 5.46 11.53 14.14
C ARG A 18 4.85 12.52 15.13
N PRO A 19 3.51 12.60 15.27
CA PRO A 19 2.91 13.52 16.19
C PRO A 19 3.15 13.09 17.66
N GLU A 20 3.47 14.04 18.51
CA GLU A 20 3.57 13.80 19.96
C GLU A 20 2.18 13.62 20.61
N GLN A 21 1.16 14.29 20.05
CA GLN A 21 -0.21 14.26 20.55
C GLN A 21 -1.21 14.13 19.41
N PHE A 22 -2.21 13.30 19.60
CA PHE A 22 -3.36 13.15 18.71
C PHE A 22 -4.61 12.74 19.50
N GLY A 23 -5.78 12.82 18.86
CA GLY A 23 -7.10 12.54 19.45
C GLY A 23 -7.98 13.79 19.51
N ALA A 24 -9.26 13.61 19.78
CA ALA A 24 -10.27 14.68 19.78
C ALA A 24 -9.95 15.85 20.76
N ASN A 25 -9.18 15.58 21.80
CA ASN A 25 -8.76 16.56 22.81
C ASN A 25 -7.31 17.03 22.65
N SER A 26 -6.63 16.66 21.55
CA SER A 26 -5.25 17.12 21.30
C SER A 26 -5.22 18.64 21.11
N SER A 27 -4.14 19.28 21.53
CA SER A 27 -3.92 20.70 21.29
C SER A 27 -3.80 20.97 19.78
N PRO A 28 -4.42 22.05 19.28
CA PRO A 28 -4.21 22.46 17.90
C PRO A 28 -2.76 22.81 17.61
N VAL A 29 -2.31 22.52 16.39
CA VAL A 29 -0.99 22.86 15.86
C VAL A 29 -1.12 23.74 14.63
N ASP A 30 -0.22 24.70 14.46
CA ASP A 30 -0.16 25.49 13.23
C ASP A 30 0.61 24.72 12.16
N ILE A 31 0.00 24.55 10.98
CA ILE A 31 0.59 23.90 9.81
C ILE A 31 0.32 24.80 8.61
N GLY A 32 1.35 25.41 8.06
CA GLY A 32 1.22 26.31 6.91
C GLY A 32 0.32 27.53 7.18
N GLY A 33 0.31 28.07 8.40
CA GLY A 33 -0.46 29.24 8.80
C GLY A 33 -1.94 28.98 9.10
N ILE A 34 -2.33 27.69 9.22
CA ILE A 34 -3.66 27.27 9.64
C ILE A 34 -3.58 26.34 10.84
N SER A 35 -4.54 26.49 11.76
CA SER A 35 -4.62 25.69 12.98
C SER A 35 -5.38 24.39 12.70
N TYR A 36 -4.73 23.26 12.99
CA TYR A 36 -5.30 21.91 12.84
C TYR A 36 -5.23 21.14 14.15
N ARG A 37 -6.20 20.25 14.34
CA ARG A 37 -6.14 19.21 15.37
C ARG A 37 -5.87 17.88 14.70
N ARG A 38 -4.89 17.12 15.18
CA ARG A 38 -4.62 15.75 14.73
C ARG A 38 -5.58 14.80 15.44
N LEU A 39 -6.62 14.33 14.76
CA LEU A 39 -7.66 13.47 15.35
C LEU A 39 -7.18 12.03 15.55
N GLU A 40 -6.42 11.50 14.60
CA GLU A 40 -5.93 10.13 14.61
C GLU A 40 -4.59 10.05 13.90
N TYR A 41 -3.70 9.19 14.40
CA TYR A 41 -2.45 8.81 13.77
C TYR A 41 -2.35 7.30 13.73
N VAL A 42 -2.04 6.76 12.58
CA VAL A 42 -1.82 5.32 12.37
C VAL A 42 -0.36 5.08 11.96
N ASP A 43 0.25 4.06 12.58
CA ASP A 43 1.58 3.52 12.25
C ASP A 43 1.44 1.99 12.29
N SER A 44 1.20 1.36 11.15
CA SER A 44 0.81 -0.03 11.08
C SER A 44 1.95 -0.98 10.69
N ALA A 45 1.76 -2.27 10.96
CA ALA A 45 2.72 -3.33 10.62
C ALA A 45 2.95 -3.49 9.10
N SER A 46 2.03 -3.00 8.26
CA SER A 46 2.21 -2.94 6.80
C SER A 46 3.28 -1.92 6.38
N GLY A 47 3.69 -1.03 7.32
CA GLY A 47 4.52 0.15 7.09
C GLY A 47 3.72 1.36 6.63
N TYR A 48 2.38 1.28 6.65
CA TYR A 48 1.51 2.41 6.41
C TYR A 48 1.56 3.39 7.56
N GLN A 49 1.60 4.70 7.24
CA GLN A 49 1.44 5.77 8.20
C GLN A 49 0.52 6.84 7.60
N GLY A 50 -0.37 7.39 8.45
CA GLY A 50 -1.30 8.43 8.05
C GLY A 50 -1.85 9.19 9.24
N ILE A 51 -2.35 10.40 8.98
CA ILE A 51 -2.94 11.28 9.99
C ILE A 51 -4.28 11.81 9.48
N ILE A 52 -5.28 11.82 10.37
CA ILE A 52 -6.53 12.55 10.17
C ILE A 52 -6.39 13.91 10.84
N TYR A 53 -6.49 14.97 10.05
CA TYR A 53 -6.51 16.35 10.51
C TYR A 53 -7.92 16.92 10.51
N GLN A 54 -8.25 17.70 11.52
CA GLN A 54 -9.43 18.57 11.58
C GLN A 54 -8.96 20.03 11.55
N ARG A 55 -9.37 20.76 10.55
CA ARG A 55 -9.18 22.21 10.51
C ARG A 55 -10.06 22.88 11.57
N VAL A 56 -9.46 23.74 12.41
CA VAL A 56 -10.15 24.24 13.61
C VAL A 56 -11.26 25.24 13.30
N ASP A 57 -11.07 26.08 12.28
CA ASP A 57 -12.01 27.16 11.92
C ASP A 57 -13.21 26.70 11.08
N THR A 58 -13.05 25.66 10.24
CA THR A 58 -14.08 25.18 9.30
C THR A 58 -14.62 23.79 9.63
N ASN A 59 -13.93 23.05 10.49
CA ASN A 59 -14.15 21.62 10.77
C ASN A 59 -13.90 20.68 9.58
N GLU A 60 -13.36 21.16 8.45
CA GLU A 60 -12.95 20.28 7.34
C GLU A 60 -12.01 19.18 7.85
N ILE A 61 -12.17 17.97 7.32
CA ILE A 61 -11.35 16.81 7.68
C ILE A 61 -10.45 16.46 6.50
N ILE A 62 -9.16 16.29 6.79
CA ILE A 62 -8.17 15.95 5.78
C ILE A 62 -7.45 14.69 6.21
N VAL A 63 -7.38 13.69 5.33
CA VAL A 63 -6.56 12.50 5.52
C VAL A 63 -5.26 12.67 4.74
N ALA A 64 -4.14 12.74 5.45
CA ALA A 64 -2.83 12.76 4.84
C ALA A 64 -2.17 11.39 4.96
N HIS A 65 -1.80 10.82 3.81
CA HIS A 65 -1.07 9.56 3.72
C HIS A 65 0.42 9.83 3.56
N ARG A 66 1.24 9.16 4.37
CA ARG A 66 2.69 9.31 4.32
C ARG A 66 3.28 8.48 3.18
N GLY A 67 4.21 9.08 2.45
CA GLY A 67 5.05 8.36 1.49
C GLY A 67 6.22 7.64 2.14
N THR A 68 6.97 6.88 1.35
CA THR A 68 8.19 6.22 1.80
C THR A 68 9.32 7.25 1.97
N GLU A 69 10.10 7.15 3.06
CA GLU A 69 11.27 8.01 3.29
C GLU A 69 12.42 7.62 2.34
N PHE A 70 12.41 8.13 1.13
CA PHE A 70 13.59 8.02 0.24
C PHE A 70 14.74 8.95 0.65
N GLU A 71 14.47 9.97 1.48
CA GLU A 71 15.44 11.00 1.84
C GLU A 71 16.57 10.49 2.76
N ARG A 72 16.36 9.37 3.48
CA ARG A 72 17.34 8.82 4.44
C ARG A 72 18.32 7.82 3.85
N GLN A 73 18.15 7.38 2.59
CA GLN A 73 19.06 6.44 1.92
C GLN A 73 19.47 6.90 0.52
N PRO A 74 20.34 7.92 0.37
CA PRO A 74 20.74 8.43 -0.94
C PRO A 74 21.76 7.55 -1.70
N LYS A 75 22.13 6.37 -1.21
CA LYS A 75 23.27 5.60 -1.70
C LYS A 75 22.99 4.21 -2.26
N GLN A 76 21.76 3.89 -2.62
CA GLN A 76 21.53 2.66 -3.41
C GLN A 76 21.01 3.06 -4.79
N ASP A 77 21.98 3.26 -5.68
CA ASP A 77 21.83 3.44 -7.11
C ASP A 77 20.93 2.31 -7.68
N GLY A 78 19.71 2.63 -8.07
CA GLY A 78 18.78 1.69 -8.68
C GLY A 78 17.40 1.55 -8.02
N ALA A 79 17.17 2.02 -6.80
CA ALA A 79 15.90 1.85 -6.09
C ALA A 79 14.70 2.54 -6.78
N TYR A 80 14.94 3.54 -7.63
CA TYR A 80 13.90 4.20 -8.44
C TYR A 80 13.43 3.36 -9.63
N ALA A 81 14.23 2.39 -10.06
CA ALA A 81 13.90 1.51 -11.18
C ALA A 81 13.05 0.29 -10.75
N ASP A 82 12.95 0.01 -9.45
CA ASP A 82 12.23 -1.18 -8.98
C ASP A 82 10.75 -0.88 -8.71
N GLY A 83 9.99 -0.72 -9.80
CA GLY A 83 8.52 -0.61 -9.75
C GLY A 83 7.84 -1.79 -9.05
N GLY A 84 8.52 -2.94 -8.91
CA GLY A 84 8.04 -4.11 -8.18
C GLY A 84 8.01 -3.87 -6.66
N MET A 85 9.03 -3.21 -6.11
CA MET A 85 9.05 -2.87 -4.67
C MET A 85 7.99 -1.82 -4.32
N LEU A 86 7.77 -0.82 -5.18
CA LEU A 86 6.71 0.18 -4.98
C LEU A 86 5.33 -0.48 -5.03
N ALA A 87 5.07 -1.34 -6.01
CA ALA A 87 3.81 -2.07 -6.12
C ALA A 87 3.57 -3.03 -4.93
N ALA A 88 4.61 -3.72 -4.46
CA ALA A 88 4.51 -4.63 -3.31
C ALA A 88 4.25 -3.88 -1.99
N ARG A 89 4.83 -2.70 -1.80
CA ARG A 89 4.55 -1.83 -0.63
C ARG A 89 3.16 -1.24 -0.71
N HIS A 90 2.76 -0.74 -1.87
CA HIS A 90 1.43 -0.23 -2.13
C HIS A 90 0.36 -1.25 -1.73
N ASN A 91 0.39 -2.46 -2.28
CA ASN A 91 -0.63 -3.48 -2.01
C ASN A 91 -0.79 -3.82 -0.53
N ARG A 92 0.28 -3.73 0.27
CA ARG A 92 0.20 -3.95 1.72
C ARG A 92 -0.39 -2.78 2.49
N GLN A 93 -0.25 -1.54 1.99
CA GLN A 93 -0.64 -0.33 2.70
C GLN A 93 -2.04 0.18 2.33
N VAL A 94 -2.60 -0.28 1.19
CA VAL A 94 -3.89 0.23 0.71
C VAL A 94 -5.02 -0.06 1.67
N ASP A 95 -5.07 -1.24 2.25
CA ASP A 95 -6.18 -1.61 3.14
C ASP A 95 -6.19 -0.74 4.40
N ASP A 96 -5.01 -0.47 4.99
CA ASP A 96 -4.87 0.45 6.13
C ASP A 96 -5.22 1.89 5.74
N ALA A 97 -4.86 2.33 4.51
CA ALA A 97 -5.23 3.67 4.02
C ALA A 97 -6.74 3.81 3.81
N LEU A 98 -7.40 2.76 3.32
CA LEU A 98 -8.86 2.71 3.20
C LEU A 98 -9.53 2.75 4.58
N GLU A 99 -9.01 2.00 5.56
CA GLU A 99 -9.53 1.98 6.92
C GLU A 99 -9.40 3.35 7.59
N LEU A 100 -8.22 3.99 7.54
CA LEU A 100 -8.05 5.33 8.09
C LEU A 100 -8.99 6.35 7.43
N THR A 101 -9.18 6.27 6.11
CA THR A 101 -10.10 7.16 5.40
C THR A 101 -11.56 6.90 5.78
N GLN A 102 -11.94 5.64 6.03
CA GLN A 102 -13.26 5.31 6.56
C GLN A 102 -13.48 5.89 7.97
N HIS A 103 -12.45 5.90 8.83
CA HIS A 103 -12.51 6.57 10.14
C HIS A 103 -12.75 8.08 9.98
N ALA A 104 -12.07 8.74 9.04
CA ALA A 104 -12.29 10.17 8.76
C ALA A 104 -13.73 10.45 8.33
N LEU A 105 -14.31 9.62 7.47
CA LEU A 105 -15.72 9.71 7.09
C LEU A 105 -16.66 9.53 8.28
N ALA A 106 -16.36 8.59 9.18
CA ALA A 106 -17.12 8.39 10.42
C ALA A 106 -17.01 9.59 11.37
N TYR A 107 -15.85 10.22 11.49
CA TYR A 107 -15.68 11.47 12.24
C TYR A 107 -16.54 12.58 11.65
N ALA A 108 -16.52 12.77 10.32
CA ALA A 108 -17.34 13.76 9.62
C ALA A 108 -18.84 13.54 9.90
N GLN A 109 -19.33 12.30 9.74
CA GLN A 109 -20.73 11.96 10.02
C GLN A 109 -21.12 12.24 11.47
N LYS A 110 -20.25 11.93 12.43
CA LYS A 110 -20.49 12.19 13.85
C LYS A 110 -20.59 13.69 14.14
N MET A 111 -19.79 14.53 13.47
CA MET A 111 -19.83 15.97 13.60
C MET A 111 -21.05 16.58 12.95
N GLY A 112 -21.58 15.97 11.89
CA GLY A 112 -22.75 16.44 11.14
C GLY A 112 -24.10 16.07 11.72
N LYS A 113 -24.18 15.53 12.96
CA LYS A 113 -25.45 15.08 13.56
C LYS A 113 -26.57 16.13 13.57
N ASP A 114 -26.20 17.42 13.68
CA ASP A 114 -27.11 18.55 13.75
C ASP A 114 -27.11 19.42 12.48
N GLY A 115 -26.45 18.94 11.39
CA GLY A 115 -26.30 19.65 10.12
C GLY A 115 -25.63 18.80 9.05
N ALA A 116 -25.15 19.44 7.96
CA ALA A 116 -24.36 18.74 6.96
C ALA A 116 -23.00 18.32 7.53
N PRO A 117 -22.53 17.08 7.25
CA PRO A 117 -21.22 16.66 7.68
C PRO A 117 -20.13 17.52 7.01
N PRO A 118 -19.03 17.81 7.71
CA PRO A 118 -17.88 18.50 7.11
C PRO A 118 -17.33 17.72 5.92
N GLU A 119 -16.73 18.45 4.97
CA GLU A 119 -16.07 17.86 3.82
C GLU A 119 -14.86 17.05 4.28
N VAL A 120 -14.68 15.87 3.65
CA VAL A 120 -13.49 15.01 3.84
C VAL A 120 -12.69 15.04 2.56
N THR A 121 -11.42 15.37 2.66
CA THR A 121 -10.47 15.37 1.52
C THR A 121 -9.23 14.56 1.84
N VAL A 122 -8.45 14.24 0.80
CA VAL A 122 -7.25 13.41 0.93
C VAL A 122 -6.03 14.11 0.36
N THR A 123 -4.84 13.82 0.90
CA THR A 123 -3.58 14.35 0.40
C THR A 123 -2.41 13.40 0.67
N GLY A 124 -1.29 13.64 -0.01
CA GLY A 124 -0.07 12.89 0.20
C GLY A 124 1.00 13.19 -0.84
N HIS A 125 2.22 12.81 -0.51
CA HIS A 125 3.39 12.95 -1.36
C HIS A 125 3.95 11.56 -1.72
N SER A 126 4.48 11.39 -2.93
CA SER A 126 5.11 10.14 -3.35
C SER A 126 4.13 8.95 -3.29
N LEU A 127 4.47 7.83 -2.62
CA LEU A 127 3.57 6.71 -2.36
C LEU A 127 2.32 7.13 -1.56
N GLY A 128 2.44 8.11 -0.63
CA GLY A 128 1.28 8.63 0.09
C GLY A 128 0.28 9.34 -0.84
N GLY A 129 0.78 10.00 -1.89
CA GLY A 129 -0.07 10.58 -2.91
C GLY A 129 -0.78 9.55 -3.80
N ASP A 130 -0.15 8.40 -4.05
CA ASP A 130 -0.79 7.25 -4.68
C ASP A 130 -1.94 6.71 -3.80
N LEU A 131 -1.69 6.47 -2.51
CA LEU A 131 -2.73 6.05 -1.56
C LEU A 131 -3.88 7.08 -1.47
N ALA A 132 -3.58 8.38 -1.57
CA ALA A 132 -4.59 9.42 -1.63
C ALA A 132 -5.45 9.31 -2.91
N GLN A 133 -4.87 9.03 -4.07
CA GLN A 133 -5.63 8.77 -5.31
C GLN A 133 -6.54 7.52 -5.17
N VAL A 134 -6.03 6.44 -4.57
CA VAL A 134 -6.80 5.22 -4.34
C VAL A 134 -8.00 5.48 -3.42
N THR A 135 -7.78 6.13 -2.28
CA THR A 135 -8.84 6.40 -1.31
C THR A 135 -9.84 7.43 -1.83
N ALA A 136 -9.37 8.43 -2.60
CA ALA A 136 -10.24 9.37 -3.31
C ALA A 136 -11.19 8.66 -4.27
N HIS A 137 -10.65 7.80 -5.14
CA HIS A 137 -11.48 7.05 -6.09
C HIS A 137 -12.45 6.10 -5.38
N HIS A 138 -11.97 5.37 -4.37
CA HIS A 138 -12.75 4.36 -3.65
C HIS A 138 -13.98 4.96 -2.95
N TYR A 139 -13.81 6.12 -2.31
CA TYR A 139 -14.86 6.79 -1.54
C TYR A 139 -15.54 7.97 -2.27
N GLY A 140 -15.09 8.33 -3.47
CA GLY A 140 -15.60 9.50 -4.22
C GLY A 140 -15.22 10.83 -3.56
N LEU A 141 -13.99 10.92 -3.02
CA LEU A 141 -13.47 12.11 -2.33
C LEU A 141 -12.66 12.99 -3.28
N LYS A 142 -12.49 14.25 -2.89
CA LYS A 142 -11.58 15.20 -3.53
C LYS A 142 -10.24 15.20 -2.80
N GLY A 143 -9.21 15.70 -3.49
CA GLY A 143 -7.91 15.89 -2.85
C GLY A 143 -6.84 16.47 -3.78
N GLU A 144 -5.66 16.72 -3.20
CA GLU A 144 -4.48 17.15 -3.95
C GLU A 144 -3.26 16.33 -3.54
N THR A 145 -2.44 15.97 -4.52
CA THR A 145 -1.23 15.15 -4.28
C THR A 145 0.01 15.80 -4.88
N PHE A 146 1.18 15.42 -4.37
CA PHE A 146 2.45 16.04 -4.73
C PHE A 146 3.46 14.98 -5.13
N ASN A 147 3.99 15.08 -6.36
CA ASN A 147 4.90 14.09 -6.94
C ASN A 147 4.46 12.63 -6.70
N ALA A 148 3.16 12.42 -6.74
CA ALA A 148 2.56 11.13 -6.45
C ALA A 148 2.95 10.09 -7.51
N TYR A 149 3.17 8.85 -7.09
CA TYR A 149 3.08 7.73 -8.00
C TYR A 149 1.62 7.58 -8.47
N GLY A 150 1.39 7.27 -9.74
CA GLY A 150 0.04 7.20 -10.27
C GLY A 150 -0.67 5.89 -9.95
N ALA A 151 -1.93 5.96 -9.52
CA ALA A 151 -2.72 4.82 -9.04
C ALA A 151 -3.28 3.91 -10.15
N VAL A 152 -3.31 4.37 -11.41
CA VAL A 152 -3.98 3.65 -12.52
C VAL A 152 -3.33 2.31 -12.87
N SER A 153 -2.02 2.15 -12.63
CA SER A 153 -1.30 0.91 -12.93
C SER A 153 -1.54 -0.22 -11.91
N LEU A 154 -2.36 0.02 -10.91
CA LEU A 154 -2.66 -0.90 -9.83
C LEU A 154 -3.99 -1.60 -10.14
N ASP A 155 -4.07 -2.90 -9.89
CA ASP A 155 -5.18 -3.76 -10.28
C ASP A 155 -6.48 -3.50 -9.48
N ARG A 156 -6.80 -2.22 -9.21
CA ARG A 156 -8.00 -1.79 -8.45
C ARG A 156 -9.07 -1.14 -9.31
N ARG A 157 -8.99 -1.29 -10.64
CA ARG A 157 -9.99 -0.80 -11.59
C ARG A 157 -10.14 0.74 -11.59
N ILE A 158 -9.04 1.47 -11.24
CA ILE A 158 -9.02 2.93 -11.17
C ILE A 158 -8.76 3.50 -12.58
N PRO A 159 -9.64 4.38 -13.10
CA PRO A 159 -9.46 4.99 -14.41
C PRO A 159 -8.33 6.04 -14.42
N GLU A 160 -7.77 6.28 -15.59
CA GLU A 160 -6.90 7.45 -15.83
C GLU A 160 -7.75 8.73 -15.92
N GLY A 161 -7.24 9.84 -15.39
CA GLY A 161 -7.91 11.14 -15.48
C GLY A 161 -9.04 11.29 -14.46
N GLY A 162 -9.99 12.18 -14.75
CA GLY A 162 -11.03 12.60 -13.82
C GLY A 162 -10.77 14.00 -13.24
N THR A 163 -11.60 14.45 -12.32
CA THR A 163 -11.57 15.82 -11.77
C THR A 163 -11.51 15.87 -10.25
N ASP A 164 -11.56 14.73 -9.59
CA ASP A 164 -11.67 14.67 -8.13
C ASP A 164 -10.33 14.92 -7.42
N VAL A 165 -9.22 14.53 -8.07
CA VAL A 165 -7.87 14.75 -7.54
C VAL A 165 -7.08 15.66 -8.46
N ILE A 166 -6.29 16.58 -7.88
CA ILE A 166 -5.29 17.37 -8.57
C ILE A 166 -3.91 16.84 -8.19
N ASN A 167 -3.16 16.34 -9.17
CA ASN A 167 -1.82 15.81 -8.99
C ASN A 167 -0.79 16.86 -9.42
N HIS A 168 -0.12 17.48 -8.46
CA HIS A 168 0.96 18.44 -8.69
C HIS A 168 2.27 17.69 -8.87
N VAL A 169 2.92 17.82 -10.03
CA VAL A 169 4.14 17.06 -10.36
C VAL A 169 5.23 17.94 -10.93
N MET A 170 6.47 17.69 -10.52
CA MET A 170 7.64 18.31 -11.13
C MET A 170 7.96 17.64 -12.47
N ALA A 171 8.40 18.43 -13.45
CA ALA A 171 8.72 17.96 -14.81
C ALA A 171 9.75 16.83 -14.82
N GLY A 172 10.76 16.93 -13.96
CA GLY A 172 11.87 15.97 -13.86
C GLY A 172 11.62 14.81 -12.89
N ASP A 173 10.47 14.76 -12.23
CA ASP A 173 10.21 13.70 -11.25
C ASP A 173 9.88 12.37 -11.91
N ALA A 174 10.81 11.41 -11.80
CA ALA A 174 10.66 10.09 -12.37
C ALA A 174 9.60 9.24 -11.64
N VAL A 175 9.32 9.48 -10.36
CA VAL A 175 8.31 8.72 -9.61
C VAL A 175 6.93 9.02 -10.15
N SER A 176 6.57 10.30 -10.29
CA SER A 176 5.28 10.69 -10.84
C SER A 176 5.15 10.42 -12.34
N ALA A 177 6.26 10.30 -13.07
CA ALA A 177 6.25 9.93 -14.48
C ALA A 177 6.06 8.42 -14.70
N ALA A 178 6.35 7.59 -13.70
CA ALA A 178 6.39 6.13 -13.86
C ALA A 178 5.01 5.46 -13.97
N SER A 179 3.92 6.14 -13.65
CA SER A 179 2.56 5.60 -13.72
C SER A 179 1.53 6.68 -14.05
N LYS A 180 0.40 6.27 -14.61
CA LYS A 180 -0.73 7.15 -14.93
C LYS A 180 -1.53 7.48 -13.66
N HIS A 181 -2.12 8.69 -13.61
CA HIS A 181 -2.79 9.24 -12.44
C HIS A 181 -4.31 9.20 -12.56
N TYR A 182 -4.96 8.95 -11.43
CA TYR A 182 -6.36 9.29 -11.24
C TYR A 182 -6.45 10.78 -10.90
N GLY A 183 -7.30 11.52 -11.63
CA GLY A 183 -7.44 12.97 -11.51
C GLY A 183 -6.64 13.75 -12.56
N GLN A 184 -6.63 15.07 -12.40
CA GLN A 184 -5.89 16.00 -13.27
C GLN A 184 -4.42 16.05 -12.89
N VAL A 185 -3.53 16.11 -13.87
CA VAL A 185 -2.09 16.32 -13.64
C VAL A 185 -1.73 17.77 -13.98
N LYS A 186 -1.09 18.47 -13.04
CA LYS A 186 -0.51 19.80 -13.21
C LYS A 186 1.01 19.71 -13.13
N VAL A 187 1.68 19.97 -14.25
CA VAL A 187 3.13 19.90 -14.34
C VAL A 187 3.75 21.26 -14.04
N TYR A 188 4.80 21.26 -13.23
CA TYR A 188 5.64 22.40 -12.90
C TYR A 188 7.08 22.12 -13.34
N ALA A 189 7.80 23.13 -13.84
CA ALA A 189 9.18 22.97 -14.23
C ALA A 189 10.07 24.07 -13.66
N SER A 190 11.24 23.70 -13.18
CA SER A 190 12.30 24.62 -12.83
C SER A 190 13.22 24.87 -14.03
N SER A 191 13.91 26.02 -14.03
CA SER A 191 14.92 26.31 -15.06
C SER A 191 16.05 25.29 -15.06
N GLN A 192 16.34 24.69 -13.88
CA GLN A 192 17.37 23.67 -13.73
C GLN A 192 16.96 22.36 -14.40
N GLU A 193 15.71 21.90 -14.19
CA GLU A 193 15.20 20.70 -14.87
C GLU A 193 15.22 20.83 -16.38
N ILE A 194 14.78 22.00 -16.91
CA ILE A 194 14.84 22.28 -18.34
C ILE A 194 16.27 22.22 -18.86
N ALA A 195 17.25 22.78 -18.14
CA ALA A 195 18.66 22.75 -18.55
C ALA A 195 19.20 21.28 -18.53
N LEU A 196 18.86 20.50 -17.53
CA LEU A 196 19.28 19.09 -17.41
C LEU A 196 18.67 18.22 -18.51
N LEU A 197 17.37 18.38 -18.82
CA LEU A 197 16.72 17.68 -19.92
C LEU A 197 17.39 18.00 -21.27
N LYS A 198 17.70 19.28 -21.54
CA LYS A 198 18.45 19.68 -22.74
C LYS A 198 19.85 19.06 -22.79
N GLN A 199 20.55 19.06 -21.65
CA GLN A 199 21.90 18.47 -21.57
C GLN A 199 21.85 16.96 -21.82
N ALA A 200 20.78 16.27 -21.37
CA ALA A 200 20.54 14.86 -21.65
C ALA A 200 20.08 14.59 -23.09
N GLY A 201 19.98 15.64 -23.92
CA GLY A 201 19.64 15.57 -25.33
C GLY A 201 18.14 15.49 -25.62
N TYR A 202 17.27 15.77 -24.64
CA TYR A 202 15.86 15.97 -24.91
C TYR A 202 15.66 17.31 -25.62
N GLU A 203 14.92 17.29 -26.71
CA GLU A 203 14.61 18.48 -27.49
C GLU A 203 13.12 18.83 -27.37
N ASN A 204 12.82 20.12 -27.51
CA ASN A 204 11.44 20.61 -27.47
C ASN A 204 10.75 20.42 -28.85
N THR A 205 10.86 19.19 -29.39
CA THR A 205 10.26 18.79 -30.66
C THR A 205 9.46 17.51 -30.45
N PRO A 206 8.31 17.32 -31.09
CA PRO A 206 7.46 16.12 -30.97
C PRO A 206 8.04 14.96 -31.81
N SER A 207 9.25 14.49 -31.51
CA SER A 207 9.84 13.31 -32.15
C SER A 207 9.61 12.05 -31.31
N VAL A 208 8.98 11.04 -31.89
CA VAL A 208 8.74 9.73 -31.27
C VAL A 208 9.89 8.71 -31.47
N LEU A 209 10.91 9.07 -32.29
CA LEU A 209 11.93 8.12 -32.74
C LEU A 209 13.22 8.13 -31.91
N ASP A 210 13.32 9.01 -30.93
CA ASP A 210 14.55 9.24 -30.17
C ASP A 210 14.45 8.65 -28.76
N ALA A 211 14.67 7.34 -28.62
CA ALA A 211 14.72 6.67 -27.33
C ALA A 211 16.00 7.07 -26.59
N ARG A 212 15.86 7.84 -25.51
CA ARG A 212 16.95 8.22 -24.61
C ARG A 212 16.83 7.45 -23.31
N ASN A 213 17.90 7.36 -22.54
CA ASN A 213 17.83 6.76 -21.21
C ASN A 213 17.44 7.84 -20.19
N PRO A 214 16.20 7.84 -19.69
CA PRO A 214 15.73 8.87 -18.78
C PRO A 214 16.48 8.85 -17.44
N ALA A 215 17.07 7.74 -17.03
CA ALA A 215 17.86 7.64 -15.80
C ALA A 215 19.13 8.50 -15.81
N VAL A 216 19.61 8.87 -17.01
CA VAL A 216 20.77 9.76 -17.18
C VAL A 216 20.35 11.22 -17.30
N ALA A 217 19.07 11.46 -17.56
CA ALA A 217 18.58 12.80 -17.88
C ALA A 217 18.58 13.75 -16.68
N ILE A 218 18.13 13.25 -15.51
CA ILE A 218 18.01 14.08 -14.30
C ILE A 218 18.59 13.31 -13.11
N PRO A 219 19.44 13.96 -12.28
CA PRO A 219 19.85 13.39 -11.00
C PRO A 219 18.62 13.15 -10.15
N LEU A 220 18.30 11.88 -9.92
CA LEU A 220 17.16 11.47 -9.13
C LEU A 220 17.27 12.04 -7.71
N GLY A 221 16.21 12.66 -7.22
CA GLY A 221 16.11 13.06 -5.84
C GLY A 221 15.58 14.46 -5.60
N ASP A 222 16.08 15.49 -6.27
CA ASP A 222 15.66 16.87 -5.95
C ASP A 222 14.27 17.20 -6.53
N SER A 223 14.00 16.84 -7.78
CA SER A 223 12.67 17.03 -8.40
C SER A 223 11.55 16.28 -7.67
N HIS A 224 11.87 15.16 -6.98
CA HIS A 224 10.89 14.37 -6.24
C HIS A 224 10.50 14.97 -4.90
N ARG A 225 11.31 15.84 -4.31
CA ARG A 225 11.14 16.29 -2.93
C ARG A 225 9.93 17.19 -2.72
N ILE A 226 9.26 17.01 -1.57
CA ILE A 226 8.08 17.80 -1.19
C ILE A 226 8.37 19.29 -1.02
N HIS A 227 9.61 19.69 -0.68
CA HIS A 227 9.96 21.08 -0.48
C HIS A 227 9.74 21.95 -1.74
N ASN A 228 9.78 21.37 -2.95
CA ASN A 228 9.45 22.09 -4.19
C ASN A 228 8.06 22.75 -4.16
N PHE A 229 7.14 22.17 -3.41
CA PHE A 229 5.76 22.65 -3.24
C PHE A 229 5.55 23.44 -1.94
N LEU A 230 6.63 23.74 -1.21
CA LEU A 230 6.60 24.50 0.04
C LEU A 230 7.30 25.84 -0.10
N PRO A 231 7.03 26.82 0.74
CA PRO A 231 7.71 28.13 0.72
C PRO A 231 9.11 28.06 1.37
N VAL A 232 9.83 26.94 1.17
CA VAL A 232 11.17 26.70 1.69
C VAL A 232 12.01 25.88 0.71
N ASP A 233 13.33 26.08 0.72
CA ASP A 233 14.26 25.25 -0.04
C ASP A 233 14.54 23.90 0.67
N GLY A 234 15.38 23.07 0.05
CA GLY A 234 15.77 21.76 0.60
C GLY A 234 16.52 21.82 1.95
N ASN A 235 16.94 23.00 2.39
CA ASN A 235 17.60 23.24 3.67
C ASN A 235 16.67 23.93 4.70
N GLY A 236 15.39 24.10 4.35
CA GLY A 236 14.39 24.75 5.20
C GLY A 236 14.48 26.28 5.22
N LYS A 237 15.26 26.91 4.33
CA LYS A 237 15.32 28.38 4.21
C LYS A 237 14.14 28.86 3.36
N PRO A 238 13.63 30.07 3.63
CA PRO A 238 12.55 30.65 2.84
C PRO A 238 12.88 30.65 1.35
N ASP A 239 11.97 30.09 0.54
CA ASP A 239 12.04 30.04 -0.92
C ASP A 239 10.61 30.13 -1.49
N ARG A 240 10.49 30.27 -2.80
CA ARG A 240 9.18 30.34 -3.46
C ARG A 240 8.70 28.97 -3.91
N SER A 241 7.53 28.57 -3.43
CA SER A 241 6.85 27.36 -3.90
C SER A 241 6.57 27.42 -5.40
N VAL A 242 6.76 26.29 -6.12
CA VAL A 242 6.37 26.18 -7.53
C VAL A 242 4.87 26.38 -7.75
N LEU A 243 4.05 26.13 -6.71
CA LEU A 243 2.60 26.34 -6.76
C LEU A 243 2.23 27.83 -6.91
N GLU A 244 3.07 28.71 -6.34
CA GLU A 244 2.87 30.16 -6.33
C GLU A 244 3.72 30.88 -7.39
N ASP A 245 4.62 30.17 -8.06
CA ASP A 245 5.46 30.74 -9.10
C ASP A 245 4.87 30.55 -10.51
N PRO A 246 4.31 31.61 -11.14
CA PRO A 246 3.78 31.53 -12.49
C PRO A 246 4.82 31.07 -13.52
N LYS A 247 6.11 31.34 -13.27
CA LYS A 247 7.22 30.95 -14.17
C LYS A 247 7.34 29.42 -14.25
N SER A 248 7.07 28.70 -13.18
CA SER A 248 7.17 27.22 -13.17
C SER A 248 6.14 26.58 -14.10
N GLN A 249 4.91 27.09 -14.14
CA GLN A 249 3.87 26.64 -15.08
C GLN A 249 4.15 27.09 -16.51
N GLN A 250 4.63 28.33 -16.69
CA GLN A 250 5.02 28.83 -18.03
C GLN A 250 6.15 28.00 -18.65
N LEU A 251 7.17 27.64 -17.86
CA LEU A 251 8.24 26.75 -18.31
C LEU A 251 7.71 25.37 -18.68
N ALA A 252 6.83 24.79 -17.85
CA ALA A 252 6.23 23.49 -18.16
C ALA A 252 5.43 23.53 -19.47
N GLN A 253 4.66 24.57 -19.72
CA GLN A 253 3.92 24.75 -20.98
C GLN A 253 4.82 24.99 -22.16
N GLN A 254 5.83 25.85 -22.02
CA GLN A 254 6.80 26.19 -23.08
C GLN A 254 7.60 24.97 -23.54
N TYR A 255 7.94 24.07 -22.63
CA TYR A 255 8.74 22.89 -22.89
C TYR A 255 7.95 21.58 -22.79
N ALA A 256 6.61 21.64 -22.93
CA ALA A 256 5.75 20.48 -22.84
C ALA A 256 6.19 19.31 -23.74
N PRO A 257 6.50 19.47 -25.05
CA PRO A 257 6.93 18.33 -25.86
C PRO A 257 8.18 17.62 -25.34
N MET A 258 9.14 18.37 -24.79
CA MET A 258 10.36 17.81 -24.20
C MET A 258 10.07 17.08 -22.89
N ILE A 259 9.21 17.65 -22.05
CA ILE A 259 8.81 17.08 -20.76
C ILE A 259 7.98 15.82 -20.95
N ASP A 260 7.00 15.85 -21.86
CA ASP A 260 6.14 14.72 -22.17
C ASP A 260 6.97 13.55 -22.69
N LYS A 261 7.92 13.82 -23.61
CA LYS A 261 8.85 12.79 -24.11
C LYS A 261 9.65 12.13 -22.98
N TYR A 262 10.19 12.93 -22.06
CA TYR A 262 10.91 12.41 -20.90
C TYR A 262 10.01 11.52 -20.01
N ARG A 263 8.82 12.01 -19.70
CA ARG A 263 7.86 11.29 -18.85
C ARG A 263 7.37 9.99 -19.52
N ASP A 264 7.16 10.00 -20.84
CA ASP A 264 6.81 8.80 -21.61
C ASP A 264 7.96 7.79 -21.62
N ASP A 265 9.21 8.23 -21.77
CA ASP A 265 10.38 7.37 -21.73
C ASP A 265 10.54 6.70 -20.34
N VAL A 266 10.26 7.43 -19.24
CA VAL A 266 10.22 6.86 -17.87
C VAL A 266 9.13 5.82 -17.74
N ALA A 267 7.92 6.09 -18.21
CA ALA A 267 6.80 5.16 -18.18
C ALA A 267 7.09 3.89 -19.01
N LEU A 268 7.72 4.05 -20.19
CA LEU A 268 8.12 2.93 -21.05
C LEU A 268 9.19 2.05 -20.38
N LEU A 269 10.22 2.66 -19.80
CA LEU A 269 11.28 1.95 -19.07
C LEU A 269 10.69 1.11 -17.94
N ARG A 270 9.80 1.69 -17.13
CA ARG A 270 9.10 0.98 -16.07
C ARG A 270 8.25 -0.18 -16.61
N SER A 271 7.51 0.03 -17.69
CA SER A 271 6.67 -1.01 -18.30
C SER A 271 7.49 -2.22 -18.74
N GLY A 272 8.68 -1.99 -19.31
CA GLY A 272 9.65 -3.04 -19.67
C GLY A 272 10.15 -3.82 -18.45
N LEU A 273 10.49 -3.14 -17.36
CA LEU A 273 10.91 -3.77 -16.10
C LEU A 273 9.78 -4.56 -15.46
N THR A 274 8.54 -4.06 -15.50
CA THR A 274 7.36 -4.77 -14.96
C THR A 274 7.05 -6.04 -15.74
N LEU A 275 7.16 -6.02 -17.08
CA LEU A 275 6.99 -7.22 -17.91
C LEU A 275 8.05 -8.29 -17.58
N ALA A 276 9.30 -7.88 -17.39
CA ALA A 276 10.39 -8.79 -17.00
C ALA A 276 10.17 -9.39 -15.61
N SER A 277 9.63 -8.63 -14.66
CA SER A 277 9.34 -9.11 -13.30
C SER A 277 8.05 -9.94 -13.22
N ARG A 278 7.02 -9.63 -14.01
CA ARG A 278 5.76 -10.38 -14.05
C ARG A 278 5.88 -11.76 -14.74
N SER A 279 6.85 -11.94 -15.62
CA SER A 279 7.15 -13.27 -16.17
C SER A 279 7.65 -14.26 -15.11
N ALA A 280 8.06 -13.77 -13.92
CA ALA A 280 8.51 -14.56 -12.79
C ALA A 280 7.45 -14.71 -11.67
N GLN A 281 6.35 -13.96 -11.73
CA GLN A 281 5.26 -14.03 -10.75
C GLN A 281 3.95 -14.34 -11.50
N SER A 282 3.34 -15.49 -11.22
CA SER A 282 2.03 -15.85 -11.75
C SER A 282 1.03 -14.72 -11.47
N MET A 283 0.40 -14.19 -12.53
CA MET A 283 -0.73 -13.27 -12.39
C MET A 283 -1.80 -13.94 -11.53
N ASN A 284 -2.20 -13.28 -10.45
CA ASN A 284 -3.30 -13.76 -9.63
C ASN A 284 -4.58 -13.76 -10.51
N LEU A 285 -5.34 -14.85 -10.51
CA LEU A 285 -6.57 -14.99 -11.30
C LEU A 285 -7.54 -13.83 -11.02
N THR A 286 -7.57 -13.34 -9.78
CA THR A 286 -8.37 -12.18 -9.35
C THR A 286 -7.98 -10.92 -10.11
N ASP A 287 -6.69 -10.67 -10.33
CA ASP A 287 -6.19 -9.49 -11.05
C ASP A 287 -6.57 -9.56 -12.53
N ALA A 288 -6.48 -10.75 -13.14
CA ALA A 288 -6.92 -10.97 -14.51
C ALA A 288 -8.44 -10.74 -14.68
N ILE A 289 -9.25 -11.20 -13.74
CA ILE A 289 -10.71 -11.00 -13.75
C ILE A 289 -11.03 -9.51 -13.55
N ASN A 290 -10.37 -8.81 -12.65
CA ASN A 290 -10.57 -7.38 -12.40
C ASN A 290 -10.18 -6.54 -13.64
N HIS A 291 -9.13 -6.94 -14.33
CA HIS A 291 -8.71 -6.30 -15.58
C HIS A 291 -9.78 -6.43 -16.69
N LEU A 292 -10.46 -7.57 -16.76
CA LEU A 292 -11.56 -7.84 -17.70
C LEU A 292 -12.86 -7.10 -17.32
N ARG A 293 -13.08 -6.80 -16.04
CA ARG A 293 -14.28 -6.10 -15.56
C ARG A 293 -14.33 -4.60 -15.90
N GLY A 294 -13.20 -4.04 -16.33
CA GLY A 294 -13.08 -2.61 -16.62
C GLY A 294 -12.98 -1.73 -15.37
N THR A 295 -12.99 -0.41 -15.57
CA THR A 295 -12.84 0.58 -14.49
C THR A 295 -14.11 0.75 -13.66
N LEU A 296 -13.96 1.21 -12.41
CA LEU A 296 -15.05 1.58 -11.51
C LEU A 296 -15.32 3.10 -11.58
N ALA A 297 -16.56 3.49 -11.32
CA ALA A 297 -16.89 4.89 -11.06
C ALA A 297 -16.39 5.33 -9.67
N PRO A 298 -16.11 6.64 -9.47
CA PRO A 298 -15.76 7.17 -8.16
C PRO A 298 -16.80 6.82 -7.09
N GLY A 299 -16.37 6.37 -5.93
CA GLY A 299 -17.23 5.94 -4.82
C GLY A 299 -17.81 4.53 -4.95
N ALA A 300 -17.71 3.89 -6.12
CA ALA A 300 -18.25 2.55 -6.34
C ALA A 300 -17.51 1.48 -5.53
N GLY A 301 -16.24 1.67 -5.20
CA GLY A 301 -15.45 0.75 -4.39
C GLY A 301 -16.03 0.54 -3.00
N ALA A 302 -16.46 1.59 -2.32
CA ALA A 302 -17.11 1.52 -1.02
C ALA A 302 -18.45 0.76 -1.08
N ALA A 303 -19.23 0.95 -2.16
CA ALA A 303 -20.48 0.24 -2.37
C ALA A 303 -20.27 -1.26 -2.63
N GLU A 304 -19.25 -1.65 -3.41
CA GLU A 304 -18.88 -3.06 -3.62
C GLU A 304 -18.48 -3.74 -2.30
N MET A 305 -17.62 -3.12 -1.49
CA MET A 305 -17.23 -3.67 -0.18
C MET A 305 -18.42 -3.83 0.77
N ALA A 306 -19.36 -2.89 0.76
CA ALA A 306 -20.58 -3.00 1.57
C ALA A 306 -21.49 -4.14 1.09
N ALA A 307 -21.61 -4.32 -0.23
CA ALA A 307 -22.39 -5.39 -0.83
C ALA A 307 -21.80 -6.79 -0.55
N ASP A 308 -20.48 -6.92 -0.58
CA ASP A 308 -19.80 -8.19 -0.31
C ASP A 308 -19.89 -8.57 1.18
N ARG A 309 -19.74 -7.60 2.10
CA ARG A 309 -20.01 -7.82 3.53
C ARG A 309 -21.45 -8.23 3.80
N GLY A 310 -22.43 -7.64 3.08
CA GLY A 310 -23.82 -8.03 3.14
C GLY A 310 -24.06 -9.46 2.70
N LYS A 311 -23.41 -9.92 1.62
CA LYS A 311 -23.51 -11.31 1.13
C LYS A 311 -22.87 -12.30 2.10
N GLU A 312 -21.72 -11.98 2.67
CA GLU A 312 -21.07 -12.82 3.68
C GLU A 312 -21.93 -12.97 4.92
N THR A 313 -22.55 -11.87 5.40
CA THR A 313 -23.47 -11.89 6.53
C THR A 313 -24.71 -12.72 6.20
N GLN A 314 -25.28 -12.56 5.00
CA GLN A 314 -26.45 -13.33 4.57
C GLN A 314 -26.13 -14.82 4.41
N GLN A 315 -24.98 -15.16 3.81
CA GLN A 315 -24.52 -16.55 3.70
C GLN A 315 -24.24 -17.18 5.07
N ARG A 316 -23.75 -16.39 6.03
CA ARG A 316 -23.55 -16.83 7.40
C ARG A 316 -24.90 -17.10 8.08
N MET A 317 -25.88 -16.19 7.96
CA MET A 317 -27.25 -16.39 8.49
C MET A 317 -27.93 -17.62 7.83
N GLU A 318 -27.81 -17.79 6.50
CA GLU A 318 -28.35 -18.95 5.79
C GLU A 318 -27.66 -20.27 6.18
N ARG A 319 -26.41 -20.23 6.65
CA ARG A 319 -25.72 -21.41 7.22
C ARG A 319 -26.19 -21.71 8.64
N GLU A 320 -26.48 -20.69 9.44
CA GLU A 320 -26.98 -20.84 10.80
C GLU A 320 -28.45 -21.31 10.84
N ASP A 321 -29.26 -20.99 9.81
CA ASP A 321 -30.68 -21.40 9.69
C ASP A 321 -30.89 -22.77 9.03
N LYS A 322 -29.87 -23.48 8.57
CA LYS A 322 -30.04 -24.84 8.05
C LYS A 322 -30.28 -25.79 9.20
N PRO A 323 -31.44 -26.49 9.22
CA PRO A 323 -31.70 -27.47 10.27
C PRO A 323 -30.61 -28.55 10.23
N VAL A 324 -29.93 -28.73 11.36
CA VAL A 324 -28.99 -29.84 11.53
C VAL A 324 -29.77 -31.15 11.42
N TYR A 325 -29.52 -31.90 10.33
CA TYR A 325 -30.14 -33.20 10.15
C TYR A 325 -29.59 -34.18 11.18
N VAL A 326 -30.36 -34.44 12.23
CA VAL A 326 -30.06 -35.48 13.25
C VAL A 326 -30.61 -36.80 12.77
N ALA A 327 -29.75 -37.76 12.48
CA ALA A 327 -30.17 -39.10 12.10
C ALA A 327 -31.05 -39.74 13.22
N PRO A 328 -32.14 -40.45 12.88
CA PRO A 328 -33.02 -41.07 13.88
C PRO A 328 -32.24 -42.06 14.74
N GLY A 329 -32.19 -41.83 16.07
CA GLY A 329 -31.56 -42.76 17.03
C GLY A 329 -30.55 -42.12 17.99
N TRP A 330 -30.16 -40.87 17.81
CA TRP A 330 -29.26 -40.21 18.77
C TRP A 330 -30.03 -39.40 19.82
N LYS A 331 -29.92 -39.83 21.09
CA LYS A 331 -30.41 -39.06 22.24
C LYS A 331 -29.34 -38.06 22.65
N LEU A 332 -29.66 -36.76 22.62
CA LEU A 332 -28.85 -35.71 23.23
C LEU A 332 -28.83 -35.87 24.77
N PRO A 333 -27.68 -35.82 25.43
CA PRO A 333 -27.62 -35.71 26.88
C PRO A 333 -28.08 -34.30 27.31
N LEU A 334 -29.12 -34.24 28.14
CA LEU A 334 -29.51 -33.02 28.86
C LEU A 334 -28.46 -32.73 29.94
N GLY A 335 -27.71 -31.65 29.79
CA GLY A 335 -26.79 -31.16 30.80
C GLY A 335 -26.36 -29.72 30.47
N ASN A 336 -26.80 -28.79 31.32
CA ASN A 336 -26.46 -27.36 31.27
C ASN A 336 -24.98 -27.16 31.39
N THR A 337 -24.36 -26.54 30.34
CA THR A 337 -23.28 -25.53 30.40
C THR A 337 -22.88 -25.14 28.99
N PRO A 338 -22.53 -23.89 28.67
CA PRO A 338 -22.07 -23.54 27.36
C PRO A 338 -20.59 -23.97 27.20
N GLU A 339 -20.39 -25.20 26.73
CA GLU A 339 -19.08 -25.68 26.35
C GLU A 339 -18.85 -25.40 24.86
N ARG A 340 -17.83 -24.57 24.62
CA ARG A 340 -16.99 -24.46 23.44
C ARG A 340 -17.39 -25.30 22.24
N CYS A 341 -17.73 -24.63 21.15
CA CYS A 341 -17.62 -25.22 19.83
C CYS A 341 -16.16 -25.68 19.62
N VAL A 342 -15.96 -26.99 19.66
CA VAL A 342 -14.69 -27.60 19.27
C VAL A 342 -14.67 -27.59 17.74
N ASP A 343 -13.87 -26.72 17.16
CA ASP A 343 -13.59 -26.67 15.71
C ASP A 343 -13.02 -28.03 15.26
N LEU A 344 -13.77 -28.77 14.48
CA LEU A 344 -13.31 -30.01 13.82
C LEU A 344 -12.12 -29.76 12.87
N ASP A 345 -11.89 -28.53 12.47
CA ASP A 345 -10.73 -28.11 11.67
C ASP A 345 -9.44 -27.97 12.49
N ALA A 346 -9.52 -27.68 13.79
CA ALA A 346 -8.36 -27.61 14.67
C ALA A 346 -7.70 -29.00 14.87
N ALA A 347 -8.51 -30.06 14.88
CA ALA A 347 -8.02 -31.43 15.02
C ALA A 347 -7.22 -31.94 13.81
N ALA A 348 -7.54 -31.45 12.60
CA ALA A 348 -6.84 -31.85 11.37
C ALA A 348 -5.44 -31.20 11.26
N ILE A 349 -5.23 -30.03 11.82
CA ILE A 349 -3.98 -29.26 11.74
C ILE A 349 -3.04 -29.56 12.88
N SER A 350 -3.55 -29.95 14.05
CA SER A 350 -2.75 -30.53 15.12
C SER A 350 -2.04 -31.83 14.69
N ASN A 351 -2.41 -32.38 13.52
CA ASN A 351 -1.80 -33.57 12.92
C ASN A 351 -0.62 -33.29 11.96
N ASP A 352 -0.33 -32.01 11.61
CA ASP A 352 0.87 -31.71 10.81
C ASP A 352 2.14 -32.11 11.59
N PRO A 353 2.98 -33.02 11.06
CA PRO A 353 4.17 -33.49 11.75
C PRO A 353 5.18 -32.38 12.05
N LEU A 354 5.32 -31.37 11.16
CA LEU A 354 6.22 -30.24 11.35
C LEU A 354 5.72 -29.35 12.49
N TYR A 355 4.41 -29.03 12.51
CA TYR A 355 3.78 -28.26 13.60
C TYR A 355 4.00 -28.94 14.94
N ARG A 356 3.70 -30.26 15.06
CA ARG A 356 3.93 -31.02 16.30
C ARG A 356 5.39 -31.00 16.75
N SER A 357 6.31 -31.15 15.81
CA SER A 357 7.74 -31.14 16.13
C SER A 357 8.23 -29.76 16.58
N ILE A 358 7.75 -28.67 16.00
CA ILE A 358 8.08 -27.31 16.43
C ILE A 358 7.43 -27.03 17.79
N HIS A 359 6.14 -27.27 17.93
CA HIS A 359 5.38 -26.99 19.15
C HIS A 359 5.96 -27.74 20.37
N SER A 360 6.36 -29.01 20.21
CA SER A 360 6.95 -29.80 21.29
C SER A 360 8.32 -29.31 21.78
N LYS A 361 9.00 -28.47 21.00
CA LYS A 361 10.32 -27.88 21.30
C LYS A 361 10.26 -26.43 21.76
N LEU A 362 9.07 -25.82 21.74
CA LEU A 362 8.82 -24.51 22.32
C LEU A 362 8.57 -24.62 23.85
N PRO A 363 8.74 -23.52 24.62
CA PRO A 363 8.49 -23.50 26.06
C PRO A 363 7.07 -23.98 26.40
N GLN A 364 6.93 -24.67 27.53
CA GLN A 364 5.59 -25.04 28.03
C GLN A 364 4.74 -23.80 28.24
N GLY A 365 3.50 -23.84 27.73
CA GLY A 365 2.56 -22.70 27.80
C GLY A 365 2.63 -21.75 26.61
N THR A 366 3.47 -22.02 25.59
CA THR A 366 3.42 -21.27 24.33
C THR A 366 2.04 -21.48 23.68
N ALA A 367 1.36 -20.38 23.34
CA ALA A 367 0.03 -20.44 22.71
C ALA A 367 0.09 -21.13 21.34
N ASP A 368 -0.96 -21.89 20.99
CA ASP A 368 -1.06 -22.59 19.71
C ASP A 368 -0.92 -21.66 18.50
N ALA A 369 -1.40 -20.40 18.60
CA ALA A 369 -1.25 -19.38 17.57
C ALA A 369 0.23 -19.07 17.30
N VAL A 370 1.07 -18.96 18.32
CA VAL A 370 2.50 -18.70 18.22
C VAL A 370 3.22 -19.89 17.59
N ALA A 371 2.88 -21.10 18.01
CA ALA A 371 3.46 -22.33 17.45
C ALA A 371 3.06 -22.52 15.97
N MET A 372 1.83 -22.18 15.62
CA MET A 372 1.32 -22.24 14.25
C MET A 372 2.02 -21.20 13.37
N HIS A 373 2.14 -19.95 13.83
CA HIS A 373 2.87 -18.90 13.16
C HIS A 373 4.35 -19.31 12.93
N ALA A 374 5.00 -19.88 13.93
CA ALA A 374 6.36 -20.41 13.83
C ALA A 374 6.49 -21.51 12.76
N THR A 375 5.45 -22.34 12.58
CA THR A 375 5.40 -23.37 11.54
C THR A 375 5.24 -22.77 10.15
N VAL A 376 4.40 -21.74 10.00
CA VAL A 376 4.26 -20.97 8.74
C VAL A 376 5.58 -20.34 8.35
N GLU A 377 6.28 -19.69 9.28
CA GLU A 377 7.57 -19.05 9.03
C GLU A 377 8.67 -20.10 8.70
N ALA A 378 8.65 -21.26 9.32
CA ALA A 378 9.55 -22.37 8.97
C ALA A 378 9.32 -22.84 7.52
N LYS A 379 8.06 -23.02 7.11
CA LYS A 379 7.73 -23.40 5.73
C LYS A 379 8.10 -22.31 4.73
N ARG A 380 7.91 -21.04 5.05
CA ARG A 380 8.37 -19.90 4.21
C ARG A 380 9.89 -19.90 4.03
N ALA A 381 10.62 -20.24 5.08
CA ALA A 381 12.09 -20.36 5.06
C ALA A 381 12.60 -21.63 4.37
N GLY A 382 11.72 -22.44 3.76
CA GLY A 382 12.09 -23.65 3.02
C GLY A 382 12.10 -24.95 3.84
N ILE A 383 11.77 -24.91 5.13
CA ILE A 383 11.65 -26.11 6.00
C ILE A 383 10.20 -26.62 5.92
N VAL A 384 9.92 -27.48 4.95
CA VAL A 384 8.54 -27.86 4.58
C VAL A 384 7.99 -29.11 5.25
N ASN A 385 8.87 -29.96 5.78
CA ASN A 385 8.51 -31.17 6.50
C ASN A 385 9.45 -31.41 7.70
N VAL A 386 9.10 -32.37 8.53
CA VAL A 386 9.85 -32.68 9.75
C VAL A 386 11.26 -33.21 9.45
N ASP A 387 11.47 -33.89 8.33
CA ASP A 387 12.77 -34.47 7.94
C ASP A 387 13.78 -33.37 7.56
N GLN A 388 13.30 -32.20 7.19
CA GLN A 388 14.12 -31.03 6.89
C GLN A 388 14.42 -30.19 8.13
N LEU A 389 13.76 -30.42 9.25
CA LEU A 389 13.96 -29.70 10.51
C LEU A 389 15.18 -30.24 11.26
N ARG A 390 16.21 -29.41 11.43
CA ARG A 390 17.42 -29.76 12.19
C ARG A 390 17.26 -29.50 13.69
N SER A 391 16.84 -28.26 14.05
CA SER A 391 16.70 -27.86 15.45
C SER A 391 15.70 -26.74 15.62
N VAL A 392 15.08 -26.68 16.80
CA VAL A 392 14.39 -25.52 17.33
C VAL A 392 15.03 -25.18 18.67
N THR A 393 15.57 -23.98 18.81
CA THR A 393 16.22 -23.47 20.02
C THR A 393 15.59 -22.17 20.43
N VAL A 394 15.34 -21.98 21.72
CA VAL A 394 14.78 -20.72 22.24
C VAL A 394 15.88 -19.99 22.99
N GLN A 395 16.13 -18.75 22.58
CA GLN A 395 17.12 -17.87 23.20
C GLN A 395 16.60 -16.43 23.17
N ASP A 396 16.73 -15.73 24.30
CA ASP A 396 16.34 -14.33 24.44
C ASP A 396 14.90 -14.02 23.97
N GLY A 397 13.94 -14.89 24.34
CA GLY A 397 12.52 -14.75 23.95
C GLY A 397 12.21 -15.10 22.49
N ASN A 398 13.19 -15.54 21.71
CA ASN A 398 13.03 -15.89 20.31
C ASN A 398 13.21 -17.38 20.05
N ALA A 399 12.35 -17.96 19.22
CA ALA A 399 12.51 -19.31 18.68
C ALA A 399 13.33 -19.26 17.38
N TRP A 400 14.46 -19.93 17.36
CA TRP A 400 15.29 -20.14 16.18
C TRP A 400 15.00 -21.51 15.60
N ILE A 401 14.45 -21.54 14.39
CA ILE A 401 14.10 -22.78 13.68
C ILE A 401 15.09 -22.94 12.54
N VAL A 402 15.85 -24.03 12.54
CA VAL A 402 16.95 -24.28 11.62
C VAL A 402 16.69 -25.55 10.84
N GLY A 403 16.82 -25.48 9.52
CA GLY A 403 16.72 -26.62 8.62
C GLY A 403 18.04 -27.37 8.41
N ASN A 404 17.95 -28.58 7.83
CA ASN A 404 19.12 -29.38 7.45
C ASN A 404 19.92 -28.77 6.29
N THR A 405 19.24 -28.02 5.41
CA THR A 405 19.89 -27.33 4.29
C THR A 405 20.52 -26.02 4.79
N PRO A 406 21.81 -25.76 4.52
CA PRO A 406 22.44 -24.49 4.87
C PRO A 406 21.68 -23.29 4.31
N GLY A 407 21.42 -22.30 5.17
CA GLY A 407 20.64 -21.10 4.81
C GLY A 407 19.13 -21.18 5.13
N PHE A 408 18.56 -22.36 5.32
CA PHE A 408 17.17 -22.54 5.70
C PHE A 408 17.03 -22.36 7.20
N ARG A 409 16.68 -21.14 7.61
CA ARG A 409 16.48 -20.79 9.02
C ARG A 409 15.51 -19.61 9.14
N THR A 410 14.74 -19.60 10.21
CA THR A 410 13.89 -18.48 10.58
C THR A 410 13.97 -18.19 12.07
N LYS A 411 13.60 -16.98 12.45
CA LYS A 411 13.54 -16.49 13.82
C LYS A 411 12.13 -15.98 14.09
N VAL A 412 11.51 -16.42 15.16
CA VAL A 412 10.18 -16.00 15.59
C VAL A 412 10.27 -15.47 17.02
N ASP A 413 9.79 -14.26 17.25
CA ASP A 413 9.64 -13.67 18.58
C ASP A 413 8.42 -14.31 19.27
N LEU A 414 8.61 -14.93 20.40
CA LEU A 414 7.56 -15.63 21.14
C LEU A 414 6.63 -14.69 21.93
N ALA A 415 7.05 -13.42 22.11
CA ALA A 415 6.27 -12.40 22.79
C ALA A 415 5.56 -11.43 21.82
N ALA A 416 5.82 -11.55 20.51
CA ALA A 416 5.18 -10.70 19.50
C ALA A 416 3.68 -11.06 19.35
N ASP A 417 2.88 -10.06 19.02
CA ASP A 417 1.54 -10.28 18.52
C ASP A 417 1.60 -11.05 17.20
N VAL A 418 1.05 -12.27 17.21
CA VAL A 418 1.01 -13.15 16.05
C VAL A 418 -0.40 -13.17 15.46
N PRO A 419 -0.55 -13.44 14.17
CA PRO A 419 -1.86 -13.59 13.54
C PRO A 419 -2.72 -14.63 14.29
N PRO A 420 -4.05 -14.47 14.30
CA PRO A 420 -4.96 -15.44 14.88
C PRO A 420 -4.68 -16.84 14.36
N LEU A 421 -4.93 -17.85 15.19
CA LEU A 421 -4.67 -19.26 14.86
C LEU A 421 -5.26 -19.66 13.50
N GLN A 422 -6.49 -19.24 13.23
CA GLN A 422 -7.19 -19.53 11.96
C GLN A 422 -6.50 -18.93 10.75
N GLU A 423 -5.98 -17.73 10.86
CA GLU A 423 -5.27 -17.06 9.77
C GLU A 423 -3.94 -17.77 9.47
N SER A 424 -3.16 -18.07 10.51
CA SER A 424 -1.93 -18.86 10.36
C SER A 424 -2.19 -20.24 9.75
N GLN A 425 -3.32 -20.86 10.07
CA GLN A 425 -3.78 -22.11 9.49
C GLN A 425 -4.09 -21.98 7.98
N GLN A 426 -4.78 -20.91 7.59
CA GLN A 426 -5.06 -20.64 6.16
C GLN A 426 -3.77 -20.42 5.38
N GLN A 427 -2.82 -19.68 5.95
CA GLN A 427 -1.51 -19.45 5.35
C GLN A 427 -0.72 -20.76 5.18
N LEU A 428 -0.79 -21.65 6.16
CA LEU A 428 -0.15 -22.96 6.11
C LEU A 428 -0.73 -23.80 4.96
N ARG A 429 -2.07 -23.90 4.87
CA ARG A 429 -2.77 -24.62 3.77
C ARG A 429 -2.44 -24.04 2.41
N ALA A 430 -2.35 -22.71 2.29
CA ALA A 430 -1.99 -22.05 1.04
C ALA A 430 -0.56 -22.41 0.58
N LEU A 431 0.39 -22.44 1.52
CA LEU A 431 1.78 -22.84 1.25
C LEU A 431 1.88 -24.30 0.80
N ASP A 432 1.12 -25.20 1.44
CA ASP A 432 1.10 -26.62 1.08
C ASP A 432 0.43 -26.86 -0.28
N ALA A 433 -0.68 -26.18 -0.58
CA ALA A 433 -1.36 -26.24 -1.87
C ALA A 433 -0.50 -25.70 -3.01
N GLN A 434 0.24 -24.61 -2.78
CA GLN A 434 1.14 -24.03 -3.77
C GLN A 434 2.27 -24.99 -4.15
N ARG A 435 2.74 -25.81 -3.22
CA ARG A 435 3.81 -26.79 -3.44
C ARG A 435 3.34 -28.13 -4.00
N ALA A 436 2.05 -28.43 -3.85
CA ALA A 436 1.44 -29.66 -4.40
C ALA A 436 1.17 -29.59 -5.91
N GLN A 437 1.32 -28.41 -6.54
CA GLN A 437 1.20 -28.29 -8.00
C GLN A 437 2.46 -28.85 -8.67
N PRO A 438 2.35 -29.82 -9.61
CA PRO A 438 3.50 -30.37 -10.29
C PRO A 438 4.18 -29.31 -11.17
N GLU A 439 5.50 -29.19 -11.07
CA GLU A 439 6.31 -28.42 -12.03
C GLU A 439 6.02 -28.94 -13.44
N MET A 440 5.47 -28.09 -14.30
CA MET A 440 5.36 -28.38 -15.72
C MET A 440 6.77 -28.39 -16.31
N THR A 441 7.29 -29.58 -16.53
CA THR A 441 8.56 -29.78 -17.24
C THR A 441 8.47 -29.16 -18.62
N THR A 442 9.26 -28.14 -18.86
CA THR A 442 9.49 -27.58 -20.20
C THR A 442 10.12 -28.65 -21.09
N PRO A 443 9.60 -28.91 -22.29
CA PRO A 443 10.23 -29.87 -23.23
C PRO A 443 11.56 -29.30 -23.72
N THR A 444 12.61 -30.09 -23.58
CA THR A 444 13.94 -29.83 -24.12
C THR A 444 13.86 -29.70 -25.65
N PRO A 445 14.43 -28.64 -26.25
CA PRO A 445 14.45 -28.53 -27.71
C PRO A 445 15.37 -29.59 -28.30
N THR A 446 14.80 -30.49 -29.13
CA THR A 446 15.54 -31.49 -29.90
C THR A 446 16.36 -30.77 -30.97
N ARG A 447 17.68 -30.89 -30.85
CA ARG A 447 18.65 -30.44 -31.86
C ARG A 447 18.51 -31.32 -33.07
N VAL A 448 17.99 -30.78 -34.19
CA VAL A 448 18.02 -31.42 -35.50
C VAL A 448 19.43 -31.20 -36.08
N MET A 449 20.10 -32.31 -36.46
CA MET A 449 21.34 -32.31 -37.25
C MET A 449 21.03 -31.96 -38.71
#